data_9ce2347709a8fe6dc4098b851babeed2
#
_entry.id   9ce2347709a8fe6dc4098b851babeed2
#
_cell.length_a   1.000
_cell.length_b   1.000
_cell.length_c   1.000
_cell.angle_alpha   90.00
_cell.angle_beta   90.00
_cell.angle_gamma   90.00
#
_symmetry.space_group_name_H-M   'P 1'
#
loop_
_entity.id
_entity.type
_entity.pdbx_description
1 polymer ?
#
loop_
_entity_poly.entity_id
_entity_poly.type
_entity_poly.pdbx_seq_one_letter_code
_entity_poly.pdbx_strand_id
1 'polypeptide(L)'
;FAFAIEANPHLLKIAIGNILNNACKYSGEAPVEMQLKGSVLTITDMGIGIPEEEITRVYQPFYRASNTREFAGHGIGLSLSMRILRSYGAEITITSEVGKGTTVEIEFP
;
A
#
# COMPACT_ATOMS: atom_id res chain seq x y z
N PHE A 1 3.73 9.29 23.33
CA PHE A 1 4.39 8.16 22.68
C PHE A 1 4.81 8.53 21.28
N ALA A 2 6.07 8.36 20.95
CA ALA A 2 6.59 8.64 19.62
C ALA A 2 7.34 7.41 19.08
N PHE A 3 7.13 7.15 17.80
CA PHE A 3 7.85 6.12 17.07
C PHE A 3 8.83 6.78 16.09
N ALA A 4 10.06 6.32 16.07
CA ALA A 4 11.09 6.83 15.18
C ALA A 4 11.90 5.70 14.57
N ILE A 5 12.29 5.88 13.29
CA ILE A 5 13.18 4.95 12.59
C ILE A 5 14.29 5.72 11.93
N GLU A 6 15.44 5.08 11.73
CA GLU A 6 16.51 5.63 10.91
C GLU A 6 16.27 5.25 9.46
N ALA A 7 15.92 6.24 8.65
CA ALA A 7 15.66 6.05 7.24
C ALA A 7 15.85 7.35 6.50
N ASN A 8 16.07 7.27 5.19
CA ASN A 8 16.05 8.46 4.36
C ASN A 8 14.60 8.97 4.31
N PRO A 9 14.31 10.16 4.86
CA PRO A 9 12.94 10.66 4.92
C PRO A 9 12.33 10.87 3.54
N HIS A 10 13.15 11.17 2.55
CA HIS A 10 12.69 11.38 1.18
C HIS A 10 12.20 10.08 0.54
N LEU A 11 12.96 9.00 0.70
CA LEU A 11 12.57 7.67 0.20
C LEU A 11 11.34 7.15 0.93
N LEU A 12 11.30 7.35 2.24
CA LEU A 12 10.15 6.91 3.04
C LEU A 12 8.88 7.63 2.62
N LYS A 13 8.98 8.93 2.36
CA LYS A 13 7.86 9.72 1.87
C LYS A 13 7.35 9.22 0.51
N ILE A 14 8.26 8.85 -0.40
CA ILE A 14 7.89 8.29 -1.70
C ILE A 14 7.16 6.97 -1.51
N ALA A 15 7.69 6.07 -0.68
CA ALA A 15 7.11 4.76 -0.47
C ALA A 15 5.69 4.83 0.13
N ILE A 16 5.53 5.57 1.21
CA ILE A 16 4.24 5.72 1.88
C ILE A 16 3.27 6.50 0.98
N GLY A 17 3.76 7.54 0.31
CA GLY A 17 2.97 8.34 -0.61
C GLY A 17 2.39 7.53 -1.76
N ASN A 18 3.16 6.61 -2.33
CA ASN A 18 2.68 5.75 -3.41
C ASN A 18 1.56 4.82 -2.92
N ILE A 19 1.71 4.24 -1.73
CA ILE A 19 0.68 3.38 -1.15
C ILE A 19 -0.59 4.19 -0.89
N LEU A 20 -0.44 5.39 -0.32
CA LEU A 20 -1.56 6.26 -0.02
C LEU A 20 -2.26 6.73 -1.29
N ASN A 21 -1.51 7.09 -2.33
CA ASN A 21 -2.07 7.49 -3.61
C ASN A 21 -2.85 6.35 -4.26
N ASN A 22 -2.36 5.11 -4.18
CA ASN A 22 -3.10 3.96 -4.67
C ASN A 22 -4.41 3.78 -3.92
N ALA A 23 -4.38 3.90 -2.60
CA ALA A 23 -5.59 3.80 -1.79
C ALA A 23 -6.62 4.86 -2.19
N CYS A 24 -6.19 6.12 -2.31
CA CYS A 24 -7.06 7.21 -2.73
C CYS A 24 -7.62 7.00 -4.14
N LYS A 25 -6.78 6.51 -5.04
CA LYS A 25 -7.16 6.29 -6.44
C LYS A 25 -8.25 5.23 -6.58
N TYR A 26 -8.14 4.13 -5.83
CA TYR A 26 -9.07 3.01 -5.97
C TYR A 26 -10.26 3.07 -5.01
N SER A 27 -10.26 3.97 -4.04
CA SER A 27 -11.38 4.11 -3.11
C SER A 27 -12.55 4.94 -3.68
N GLY A 28 -12.33 5.64 -4.78
CA GLY A 28 -13.34 6.53 -5.35
C GLY A 28 -13.64 7.69 -4.40
N GLU A 29 -14.91 7.83 -4.00
CA GLU A 29 -15.34 8.88 -3.06
C GLU A 29 -15.29 8.45 -1.60
N ALA A 30 -15.02 7.17 -1.33
CA ALA A 30 -14.92 6.69 0.04
C ALA A 30 -13.63 7.19 0.71
N PRO A 31 -13.66 7.46 2.02
CA PRO A 31 -12.46 7.93 2.71
C PRO A 31 -11.39 6.86 2.80
N VAL A 32 -10.14 7.32 2.79
CA VAL A 32 -8.97 6.47 3.08
C VAL A 32 -8.57 6.76 4.51
N GLU A 33 -8.33 5.70 5.28
CA GLU A 33 -7.94 5.80 6.67
C GLU A 33 -6.48 5.38 6.84
N MET A 34 -5.71 6.20 7.56
CA MET A 34 -4.32 5.89 7.90
C MET A 34 -4.16 5.96 9.40
N GLN A 35 -3.60 4.92 9.99
CA GLN A 35 -3.46 4.80 11.43
C GLN A 35 -2.08 4.28 11.79
N LEU A 36 -1.44 4.87 12.79
CA LEU A 36 -0.18 4.40 13.35
C LEU A 36 -0.39 3.95 14.79
N LYS A 37 -0.07 2.68 15.05
CA LYS A 37 -0.10 2.11 16.40
C LYS A 37 1.25 1.47 16.70
N GLY A 38 2.01 2.04 17.64
CA GLY A 38 3.36 1.57 17.89
C GLY A 38 4.19 1.67 16.64
N SER A 39 4.70 0.54 16.15
CA SER A 39 5.52 0.47 14.92
C SER A 39 4.74 -0.01 13.71
N VAL A 40 3.42 -0.07 13.79
CA VAL A 40 2.58 -0.58 12.69
C VAL A 40 1.77 0.56 12.08
N LEU A 41 2.01 0.82 10.80
CA LEU A 41 1.24 1.79 10.01
C LEU A 41 0.24 1.01 9.15
N THR A 42 -1.03 1.37 9.28
CA THR A 42 -2.12 0.73 8.53
C THR A 42 -2.78 1.74 7.62
N ILE A 43 -2.91 1.41 6.35
CA ILE A 43 -3.60 2.23 5.34
C ILE A 43 -4.76 1.41 4.79
N THR A 44 -5.97 1.89 5.02
CA THR A 44 -7.19 1.17 4.64
C THR A 44 -8.01 2.01 3.66
N ASP A 45 -8.38 1.41 2.54
CA ASP A 45 -9.35 1.99 1.61
C ASP A 45 -10.60 1.13 1.56
N MET A 46 -11.71 1.74 1.14
CA MET A 46 -13.00 1.08 0.94
C MET A 46 -13.32 0.99 -0.55
N GLY A 47 -12.30 0.74 -1.35
CA GLY A 47 -12.41 0.74 -2.80
C GLY A 47 -12.77 -0.60 -3.40
N ILE A 48 -12.26 -0.82 -4.61
CA ILE A 48 -12.63 -2.00 -5.42
C ILE A 48 -12.08 -3.32 -4.87
N GLY A 49 -11.03 -3.27 -4.05
CA GLY A 49 -10.34 -4.45 -3.56
C GLY A 49 -9.48 -5.13 -4.61
N ILE A 50 -8.77 -6.18 -4.21
CA ILE A 50 -7.90 -6.97 -5.09
C ILE A 50 -8.38 -8.42 -5.02
N PRO A 51 -8.58 -9.09 -6.16
CA PRO A 51 -8.91 -10.51 -6.16
C PRO A 51 -7.89 -11.32 -5.36
N GLU A 52 -8.35 -12.23 -4.53
CA GLU A 52 -7.50 -13.00 -3.61
C GLU A 52 -6.35 -13.70 -4.33
N GLU A 53 -6.63 -14.29 -5.49
CA GLU A 53 -5.64 -14.99 -6.29
C GLU A 53 -4.56 -14.08 -6.90
N GLU A 54 -4.79 -12.76 -6.87
CA GLU A 54 -3.86 -11.78 -7.43
C GLU A 54 -3.06 -11.02 -6.38
N ILE A 55 -3.38 -11.18 -5.08
CA ILE A 55 -2.73 -10.39 -4.02
C ILE A 55 -1.21 -10.55 -4.03
N THR A 56 -0.70 -11.77 -4.21
CA THR A 56 0.74 -12.00 -4.24
C THR A 56 1.42 -11.43 -5.46
N ARG A 57 0.69 -11.19 -6.54
CA ARG A 57 1.24 -10.70 -7.80
C ARG A 57 1.34 -9.19 -7.87
N VAL A 58 0.56 -8.48 -7.06
CA VAL A 58 0.56 -7.00 -7.11
C VAL A 58 1.89 -6.39 -6.66
N TYR A 59 2.77 -7.18 -6.05
CA TYR A 59 4.12 -6.74 -5.71
C TYR A 59 5.07 -6.68 -6.92
N GLN A 60 4.70 -7.31 -8.02
CA GLN A 60 5.54 -7.37 -9.22
C GLN A 60 5.47 -6.05 -10.00
N PRO A 61 6.61 -5.57 -10.53
CA PRO A 61 6.60 -4.37 -11.38
C PRO A 61 5.67 -4.56 -12.58
N PHE A 62 4.95 -3.50 -12.92
CA PHE A 62 4.03 -3.44 -14.05
C PHE A 62 2.80 -4.34 -13.92
N TYR A 63 2.69 -5.16 -12.87
CA TYR A 63 1.49 -5.94 -12.65
C TYR A 63 0.37 -5.04 -12.14
N ARG A 64 -0.81 -5.22 -12.69
CA ARG A 64 -2.04 -4.56 -12.26
C ARG A 64 -3.10 -5.63 -12.07
N ALA A 65 -3.85 -5.55 -10.96
CA ALA A 65 -4.96 -6.46 -10.72
C ALA A 65 -5.99 -6.32 -11.85
N SER A 66 -6.66 -7.42 -12.20
CA SER A 66 -7.57 -7.46 -13.36
C SER A 66 -8.71 -6.44 -13.28
N ASN A 67 -9.15 -6.09 -12.06
CA ASN A 67 -10.22 -5.14 -11.85
C ASN A 67 -9.76 -3.68 -11.80
N THR A 68 -8.48 -3.39 -12.05
CA THR A 68 -7.93 -2.03 -12.01
C THR A 68 -7.62 -1.45 -13.38
N ARG A 69 -7.94 -2.15 -14.45
CA ARG A 69 -7.59 -1.71 -15.82
C ARG A 69 -8.22 -0.39 -16.24
N GLU A 70 -9.33 -0.01 -15.61
CA GLU A 70 -10.00 1.25 -15.89
C GLU A 70 -9.31 2.45 -15.25
N PHE A 71 -8.37 2.21 -14.35
CA PHE A 71 -7.67 3.28 -13.63
C PHE A 71 -6.31 3.55 -14.27
N ALA A 72 -5.91 4.82 -14.28
CA ALA A 72 -4.59 5.21 -14.76
C ALA A 72 -3.49 4.67 -13.85
N GLY A 73 -2.34 4.32 -14.41
CA GLY A 73 -1.19 3.85 -13.64
C GLY A 73 -0.34 2.86 -14.42
N HIS A 74 0.84 2.56 -13.89
CA HIS A 74 1.82 1.70 -14.55
C HIS A 74 2.13 0.41 -13.80
N GLY A 75 1.54 0.21 -12.61
CA GLY A 75 1.82 -0.97 -11.81
C GLY A 75 3.20 -0.97 -11.15
N ILE A 76 3.86 0.18 -11.06
CA ILE A 76 5.22 0.29 -10.51
C ILE A 76 5.20 0.78 -9.06
N GLY A 77 4.24 1.64 -8.71
CA GLY A 77 4.24 2.33 -7.42
C GLY A 77 4.29 1.40 -6.22
N LEU A 78 3.47 0.36 -6.22
CA LEU A 78 3.43 -0.57 -5.09
C LEU A 78 4.71 -1.38 -4.97
N SER A 79 5.25 -1.91 -6.07
CA SER A 79 6.48 -2.69 -6.04
C SER A 79 7.67 -1.84 -5.60
N LEU A 80 7.73 -0.58 -6.02
CA LEU A 80 8.78 0.34 -5.59
C LEU A 80 8.67 0.63 -4.09
N SER A 81 7.46 0.89 -3.60
CA SER A 81 7.22 1.11 -2.17
C SER A 81 7.66 -0.07 -1.33
N MET A 82 7.34 -1.29 -1.77
CA MET A 82 7.73 -2.52 -1.09
C MET A 82 9.24 -2.65 -1.00
N ARG A 83 9.96 -2.37 -2.08
CA ARG A 83 11.42 -2.43 -2.10
C ARG A 83 12.04 -1.44 -1.14
N ILE A 84 11.55 -0.20 -1.15
CA ILE A 84 12.04 0.84 -0.25
C ILE A 84 11.81 0.45 1.21
N LEU A 85 10.60 0.06 1.55
CA LEU A 85 10.23 -0.29 2.93
C LEU A 85 11.00 -1.51 3.42
N ARG A 86 11.14 -2.54 2.59
CA ARG A 86 11.89 -3.75 2.95
C ARG A 86 13.37 -3.46 3.14
N SER A 87 13.94 -2.49 2.43
CA SER A 87 15.34 -2.11 2.61
C SER A 87 15.60 -1.55 4.00
N TYR A 88 14.58 -1.06 4.68
CA TYR A 88 14.66 -0.58 6.07
C TYR A 88 14.19 -1.62 7.10
N GLY A 89 13.94 -2.86 6.65
CA GLY A 89 13.54 -3.93 7.55
C GLY A 89 12.05 -3.99 7.85
N ALA A 90 11.23 -3.22 7.15
CA ALA A 90 9.79 -3.27 7.34
C ALA A 90 9.18 -4.52 6.70
N GLU A 91 8.11 -5.03 7.31
CA GLU A 91 7.30 -6.10 6.76
C GLU A 91 5.97 -5.54 6.31
N ILE A 92 5.51 -5.93 5.13
CA ILE A 92 4.27 -5.42 4.55
C ILE A 92 3.31 -6.57 4.33
N THR A 93 2.07 -6.39 4.79
CA THR A 93 0.99 -7.35 4.61
C THR A 93 -0.17 -6.66 3.93
N ILE A 94 -0.69 -7.26 2.87
CA ILE A 94 -1.87 -6.75 2.16
C ILE A 94 -3.03 -7.71 2.40
N THR A 95 -4.14 -7.17 2.88
CA THR A 95 -5.40 -7.88 3.04
C THR A 95 -6.43 -7.18 2.19
N SER A 96 -7.17 -7.90 1.37
CA SER A 96 -8.12 -7.29 0.46
C SER A 96 -9.28 -8.22 0.16
N GLU A 97 -10.43 -7.60 -0.15
CA GLU A 97 -11.63 -8.31 -0.57
C GLU A 97 -12.31 -7.48 -1.64
N VAL A 98 -12.60 -8.10 -2.79
CA VAL A 98 -13.27 -7.43 -3.89
C VAL A 98 -14.62 -6.87 -3.43
N GLY A 99 -14.87 -5.60 -3.74
CA GLY A 99 -16.08 -4.89 -3.36
C GLY A 99 -16.06 -4.30 -1.95
N LYS A 100 -15.04 -4.57 -1.15
CA LYS A 100 -14.91 -4.05 0.22
C LYS A 100 -13.72 -3.14 0.43
N GLY A 101 -12.61 -3.39 -0.28
CA GLY A 101 -11.43 -2.55 -0.21
C GLY A 101 -10.17 -3.31 0.15
N THR A 102 -9.13 -2.54 0.47
CA THR A 102 -7.79 -3.06 0.72
C THR A 102 -7.19 -2.43 1.97
N THR A 103 -6.51 -3.24 2.75
CA THR A 103 -5.72 -2.78 3.90
C THR A 103 -4.26 -3.14 3.66
N VAL A 104 -3.39 -2.14 3.71
CA VAL A 104 -1.94 -2.32 3.67
C VAL A 104 -1.40 -2.06 5.07
N GLU A 105 -0.73 -3.06 5.63
CA GLU A 105 -0.16 -2.98 6.97
C GLU A 105 1.36 -3.01 6.86
N ILE A 106 2.03 -2.00 7.39
CA ILE A 106 3.48 -1.86 7.36
C ILE A 106 3.99 -1.94 8.79
N GLU A 107 4.74 -2.99 9.10
CA GLU A 107 5.36 -3.17 10.41
C GLU A 107 6.82 -2.79 10.32
N PHE A 108 7.19 -1.71 11.00
CA PHE A 108 8.59 -1.27 11.06
C PHE A 108 9.36 -2.02 12.15
N PRO A 109 10.67 -2.19 11.98
CA PRO A 109 11.50 -2.86 12.96
C PRO A 109 11.60 -2.12 14.29
#